data_7427951aabe5014b1bdd3a15bcc6d169
#
_entry.id   7427951aabe5014b1bdd3a15bcc6d169
#
_cell.length_a   1.000
_cell.length_b   1.000
_cell.length_c   1.000
_cell.angle_alpha   90.00
_cell.angle_beta   90.00
_cell.angle_gamma   90.00
#
_symmetry.space_group_name_H-M   'P 1'
#
loop_
_entity.id
_entity.type
_entity.pdbx_description
1 polymer ?
#
loop_
_entity_poly.entity_id
_entity_poly.type
_entity_poly.pdbx_seq_one_letter_code
_entity_poly.pdbx_strand_id
1 'polypeptide(L)'
;MTVNWDKTLLVGDVGGTNARFAIAHMIDGKPVLEHHESFPASEHPTFLGGVKAFIDGCEVKPTGGVIAVAGPVTDGAIDLTNSPWQVSETELATLGLNPVRLINDFEALAWGAPVVPADQLASLGGPDEGEEHTAIAVLGPGTGFGVSALARDIHGNEIAMPSEGGHACFAPGDAVEDEILRILRRRYDRVSIERLICGPGLLNMHRALAEIDGRETHIDDPAQITTEAMEDPNSACGATLARFCAILGAVAGDIALTTGARGGVYIAGGIAPRILPFLKASPFRQRFERKGRFKDYMADIPTWVITHKHAALLGAARVAFAQDGR
;
A
#
# COMPACT_ATOMS: atom_id res chain seq x y z
N MET A 1 7.45 -31.98 -4.03
CA MET A 1 6.64 -31.17 -4.96
C MET A 1 7.53 -30.75 -6.09
N THR A 2 7.18 -31.07 -7.31
CA THR A 2 7.98 -30.76 -8.50
C THR A 2 7.88 -29.27 -8.75
N VAL A 3 9.02 -28.56 -8.65
CA VAL A 3 9.14 -27.18 -9.10
C VAL A 3 8.89 -27.17 -10.61
N ASN A 4 7.84 -26.50 -11.05
CA ASN A 4 7.60 -26.34 -12.47
C ASN A 4 8.47 -25.18 -12.98
N TRP A 5 9.71 -25.49 -13.32
CA TRP A 5 10.70 -24.55 -13.85
C TRP A 5 10.37 -24.05 -15.28
N ASP A 6 9.32 -24.66 -15.89
CA ASP A 6 8.96 -24.38 -17.28
C ASP A 6 8.15 -23.07 -17.44
N LYS A 7 7.77 -22.40 -16.34
CA LYS A 7 7.03 -21.14 -16.40
C LYS A 7 7.84 -19.99 -15.83
N THR A 8 8.28 -19.13 -16.71
CA THR A 8 8.87 -17.84 -16.39
C THR A 8 7.79 -16.77 -16.57
N LEU A 9 7.46 -16.04 -15.52
CA LEU A 9 6.39 -15.05 -15.54
C LEU A 9 6.92 -13.65 -15.30
N LEU A 10 6.39 -12.68 -16.04
CA LEU A 10 6.64 -11.27 -15.83
C LEU A 10 5.77 -10.79 -14.66
N VAL A 11 6.36 -10.10 -13.71
CA VAL A 11 5.64 -9.35 -12.69
C VAL A 11 6.02 -7.88 -12.72
N GLY A 12 5.04 -7.01 -12.55
CA GLY A 12 5.24 -5.56 -12.58
C GLY A 12 4.53 -4.85 -11.42
N ASP A 13 5.10 -3.72 -11.00
CA ASP A 13 4.52 -2.75 -10.07
C ASP A 13 4.68 -1.36 -10.69
N VAL A 14 3.57 -0.79 -11.17
CA VAL A 14 3.54 0.36 -12.06
C VAL A 14 2.70 1.48 -11.47
N GLY A 15 3.39 2.53 -11.07
CA GLY A 15 2.77 3.78 -10.65
C GLY A 15 2.89 4.88 -11.71
N GLY A 16 2.34 6.05 -11.41
CA GLY A 16 2.38 7.20 -12.34
C GLY A 16 3.77 7.76 -12.63
N THR A 17 4.78 7.47 -11.80
CA THR A 17 6.15 8.02 -11.93
C THR A 17 7.22 6.97 -12.17
N ASN A 18 7.03 5.76 -11.69
CA ASN A 18 8.00 4.67 -11.79
C ASN A 18 7.32 3.36 -12.15
N ALA A 19 8.04 2.53 -12.89
CA ALA A 19 7.70 1.14 -13.14
C ALA A 19 8.81 0.24 -12.60
N ARG A 20 8.42 -0.90 -12.03
CA ARG A 20 9.32 -1.95 -11.56
C ARG A 20 8.89 -3.25 -12.18
N PHE A 21 9.83 -3.99 -12.71
CA PHE A 21 9.59 -5.31 -13.27
C PHE A 21 10.56 -6.33 -12.67
N ALA A 22 10.12 -7.58 -12.66
CA ALA A 22 10.97 -8.71 -12.34
C ALA A 22 10.47 -9.96 -13.07
N ILE A 23 11.34 -10.94 -13.19
CA ILE A 23 10.98 -12.29 -13.56
C ILE A 23 10.64 -13.06 -12.28
N ALA A 24 9.53 -13.76 -12.28
CA ALA A 24 9.05 -14.53 -11.14
C ALA A 24 9.08 -16.05 -11.43
N HIS A 25 9.51 -16.79 -10.40
CA HIS A 25 9.48 -18.26 -10.34
C HIS A 25 8.86 -18.70 -9.00
N MET A 26 8.37 -19.94 -8.93
CA MET A 26 7.95 -20.55 -7.68
C MET A 26 8.98 -21.59 -7.23
N ILE A 27 9.54 -21.42 -6.04
CA ILE A 27 10.45 -22.39 -5.41
C ILE A 27 9.87 -22.75 -4.06
N ASP A 28 9.59 -24.04 -3.85
CA ASP A 28 9.01 -24.58 -2.60
C ASP A 28 7.75 -23.82 -2.12
N GLY A 29 6.87 -23.47 -3.07
CA GLY A 29 5.62 -22.77 -2.80
C GLY A 29 5.78 -21.28 -2.45
N LYS A 30 6.99 -20.72 -2.59
CA LYS A 30 7.26 -19.29 -2.37
C LYS A 30 7.68 -18.60 -3.67
N PRO A 31 7.20 -17.38 -3.91
CA PRO A 31 7.63 -16.61 -5.06
C PRO A 31 9.09 -16.16 -4.89
N VAL A 32 9.89 -16.38 -5.92
CA VAL A 32 11.26 -15.88 -6.03
C VAL A 32 11.31 -14.94 -7.21
N LEU A 33 11.94 -13.79 -7.00
CA LEU A 33 12.06 -12.74 -8.01
C LEU A 33 13.51 -12.65 -8.48
N GLU A 34 13.69 -12.62 -9.78
CA GLU A 34 14.99 -12.46 -10.45
C GLU A 34 14.92 -11.33 -11.48
N HIS A 35 16.07 -10.88 -11.92
CA HIS A 35 16.19 -9.87 -12.96
C HIS A 35 15.33 -8.63 -12.69
N HIS A 36 15.62 -7.95 -11.58
CA HIS A 36 14.88 -6.75 -11.18
C HIS A 36 15.33 -5.52 -11.98
N GLU A 37 14.38 -4.79 -12.51
CA GLU A 37 14.62 -3.50 -13.15
C GLU A 37 13.61 -2.47 -12.66
N SER A 38 14.07 -1.23 -12.48
CA SER A 38 13.20 -0.10 -12.09
C SER A 38 13.63 1.11 -12.88
N PHE A 39 12.67 1.76 -13.54
CA PHE A 39 12.92 2.97 -14.31
C PHE A 39 11.79 3.99 -14.13
N PRO A 40 12.09 5.28 -14.27
CA PRO A 40 11.08 6.32 -14.34
C PRO A 40 10.16 6.12 -15.55
N ALA A 41 8.86 6.40 -15.39
CA ALA A 41 7.91 6.31 -16.50
C ALA A 41 8.30 7.21 -17.69
N SER A 42 9.07 8.29 -17.43
CA SER A 42 9.55 9.21 -18.46
C SER A 42 10.65 8.66 -19.39
N GLU A 43 11.27 7.53 -19.04
CA GLU A 43 12.31 6.90 -19.88
C GLU A 43 11.73 6.24 -21.14
N HIS A 44 10.47 5.85 -21.12
CA HIS A 44 9.81 5.22 -22.24
C HIS A 44 8.56 6.00 -22.65
N PRO A 45 8.39 6.30 -23.97
CA PRO A 45 7.21 7.02 -24.45
C PRO A 45 5.90 6.28 -24.22
N THR A 46 5.92 4.94 -24.13
CA THR A 46 4.76 4.09 -23.92
C THR A 46 5.08 3.01 -22.88
N PHE A 47 4.07 2.58 -22.15
CA PHE A 47 4.18 1.45 -21.22
C PHE A 47 4.66 0.18 -21.95
N LEU A 48 4.03 -0.15 -23.07
CA LEU A 48 4.38 -1.32 -23.87
C LEU A 48 5.85 -1.31 -24.33
N GLY A 49 6.39 -0.13 -24.67
CA GLY A 49 7.80 0.05 -25.02
C GLY A 49 8.74 -0.28 -23.86
N GLY A 50 8.39 0.15 -22.62
CA GLY A 50 9.15 -0.17 -21.43
C GLY A 50 9.13 -1.67 -21.10
N VAL A 51 7.94 -2.29 -21.16
CA VAL A 51 7.82 -3.75 -20.97
C VAL A 51 8.62 -4.52 -22.01
N LYS A 52 8.55 -4.11 -23.28
CA LYS A 52 9.32 -4.74 -24.35
C LYS A 52 10.83 -4.63 -24.10
N ALA A 53 11.33 -3.45 -23.72
CA ALA A 53 12.74 -3.25 -23.42
C ALA A 53 13.20 -4.17 -22.28
N PHE A 54 12.42 -4.27 -21.20
CA PHE A 54 12.68 -5.21 -20.10
C PHE A 54 12.74 -6.66 -20.59
N ILE A 55 11.72 -7.11 -21.34
CA ILE A 55 11.69 -8.48 -21.87
C ILE A 55 12.89 -8.75 -22.78
N ASP A 56 13.27 -7.80 -23.64
CA ASP A 56 14.41 -7.96 -24.57
C ASP A 56 15.73 -8.17 -23.80
N GLY A 57 15.87 -7.59 -22.59
CA GLY A 57 17.00 -7.77 -21.68
C GLY A 57 17.04 -9.11 -20.92
N CYS A 58 15.93 -9.86 -20.87
CA CYS A 58 15.87 -11.12 -20.16
C CYS A 58 16.52 -12.27 -20.96
N GLU A 59 17.30 -13.13 -20.29
CA GLU A 59 17.85 -14.35 -20.90
C GLU A 59 16.72 -15.34 -21.25
N VAL A 60 15.78 -15.52 -20.33
CA VAL A 60 14.59 -16.37 -20.53
C VAL A 60 13.37 -15.47 -20.68
N LYS A 61 12.66 -15.62 -21.80
CA LYS A 61 11.49 -14.77 -22.09
C LYS A 61 10.28 -15.24 -21.27
N PRO A 62 9.58 -14.33 -20.56
CA PRO A 62 8.34 -14.68 -19.86
C PRO A 62 7.25 -15.03 -20.88
N THR A 63 6.41 -16.00 -20.50
CA THR A 63 5.29 -16.47 -21.32
C THR A 63 3.94 -15.95 -20.87
N GLY A 64 3.87 -15.35 -19.70
CA GLY A 64 2.68 -14.73 -19.12
C GLY A 64 3.08 -13.77 -18.02
N GLY A 65 2.11 -13.19 -17.31
CA GLY A 65 2.45 -12.32 -16.18
C GLY A 65 1.29 -11.64 -15.47
N VAL A 66 1.64 -10.92 -14.40
CA VAL A 66 0.73 -10.07 -13.64
C VAL A 66 1.38 -8.72 -13.41
N ILE A 67 0.68 -7.67 -13.76
CA ILE A 67 1.13 -6.29 -13.56
C ILE A 67 0.21 -5.61 -12.54
N ALA A 68 0.77 -5.22 -11.41
CA ALA A 68 0.11 -4.36 -10.45
C ALA A 68 0.16 -2.91 -10.91
N VAL A 69 -0.97 -2.22 -10.88
CA VAL A 69 -1.11 -0.84 -11.37
C VAL A 69 -1.79 0.06 -10.32
N ALA A 70 -1.33 1.30 -10.23
CA ALA A 70 -1.89 2.28 -9.30
C ALA A 70 -3.21 2.84 -9.81
N GLY A 71 -4.33 2.27 -9.38
CA GLY A 71 -5.68 2.70 -9.70
C GLY A 71 -6.62 1.55 -10.05
N PRO A 72 -7.89 1.86 -10.35
CA PRO A 72 -8.90 0.85 -10.67
C PRO A 72 -8.70 0.31 -12.10
N VAL A 73 -8.61 -1.01 -12.22
CA VAL A 73 -8.59 -1.70 -13.52
C VAL A 73 -10.03 -1.94 -13.99
N THR A 74 -10.35 -1.54 -15.22
CA THR A 74 -11.66 -1.75 -15.83
C THR A 74 -11.47 -2.45 -17.18
N ASP A 75 -12.14 -3.56 -17.38
CA ASP A 75 -12.09 -4.34 -18.64
C ASP A 75 -10.65 -4.65 -19.11
N GLY A 76 -9.75 -4.96 -18.16
CA GLY A 76 -8.35 -5.31 -18.45
C GLY A 76 -7.51 -4.12 -18.93
N ALA A 77 -7.89 -2.89 -18.61
CA ALA A 77 -7.16 -1.69 -18.97
C ALA A 77 -7.23 -0.61 -17.89
N ILE A 78 -6.27 0.33 -17.93
CA ILE A 78 -6.22 1.51 -17.09
C ILE A 78 -5.43 2.65 -17.77
N ASP A 79 -5.91 3.88 -17.58
CA ASP A 79 -5.16 5.10 -17.81
C ASP A 79 -4.51 5.54 -16.49
N LEU A 80 -3.18 5.54 -16.44
CA LEU A 80 -2.47 5.85 -15.20
C LEU A 80 -2.59 7.35 -14.86
N THR A 81 -3.02 7.64 -13.64
CA THR A 81 -3.02 9.00 -13.13
C THR A 81 -1.60 9.55 -13.06
N ASN A 82 -1.37 10.76 -13.58
CA ASN A 82 -0.06 11.43 -13.65
C ASN A 82 0.99 10.75 -14.54
N SER A 83 0.57 9.93 -15.50
CA SER A 83 1.42 9.36 -16.53
C SER A 83 0.69 9.37 -17.87
N PRO A 84 1.38 9.56 -19.01
CA PRO A 84 0.75 9.40 -20.32
C PRO A 84 0.52 7.94 -20.71
N TRP A 85 0.90 7.01 -19.86
CA TRP A 85 0.82 5.59 -20.16
C TRP A 85 -0.60 5.04 -20.03
N GLN A 86 -0.99 4.35 -21.07
CA GLN A 86 -2.12 3.44 -21.06
C GLN A 86 -1.60 2.03 -20.88
N VAL A 87 -2.24 1.25 -20.03
CA VAL A 87 -1.86 -0.13 -19.73
C VAL A 87 -3.02 -1.03 -20.07
N SER A 88 -2.79 -2.02 -20.94
CA SER A 88 -3.83 -2.93 -21.42
C SER A 88 -3.31 -4.37 -21.50
N GLU A 89 -4.09 -5.31 -20.98
CA GLU A 89 -3.82 -6.75 -21.12
C GLU A 89 -3.75 -7.17 -22.59
N THR A 90 -4.61 -6.60 -23.44
CA THR A 90 -4.64 -6.90 -24.88
C THR A 90 -3.34 -6.48 -25.57
N GLU A 91 -2.79 -5.29 -25.24
CA GLU A 91 -1.52 -4.85 -25.79
C GLU A 91 -0.34 -5.69 -25.27
N LEU A 92 -0.33 -6.01 -23.97
CA LEU A 92 0.69 -6.86 -23.37
C LEU A 92 0.71 -8.27 -24.01
N ALA A 93 -0.45 -8.81 -24.35
CA ALA A 93 -0.54 -10.10 -25.03
C ALA A 93 0.17 -10.09 -26.42
N THR A 94 0.32 -8.93 -27.08
CA THR A 94 1.05 -8.81 -28.33
C THR A 94 2.56 -9.06 -28.19
N LEU A 95 3.08 -8.96 -26.94
CA LEU A 95 4.47 -9.29 -26.62
C LEU A 95 4.69 -10.79 -26.34
N GLY A 96 3.67 -11.62 -26.53
CA GLY A 96 3.72 -13.07 -26.25
C GLY A 96 3.39 -13.44 -24.78
N LEU A 97 2.94 -12.48 -23.97
CA LEU A 97 2.50 -12.72 -22.61
C LEU A 97 1.05 -13.25 -22.60
N ASN A 98 0.87 -14.55 -22.38
CA ASN A 98 -0.47 -15.16 -22.35
C ASN A 98 -0.50 -16.36 -21.36
N PRO A 99 -1.30 -16.31 -20.27
CA PRO A 99 -2.14 -15.17 -19.87
C PRO A 99 -1.34 -13.99 -19.31
N VAL A 100 -1.89 -12.80 -19.44
CA VAL A 100 -1.43 -11.61 -18.72
C VAL A 100 -2.63 -10.98 -18.02
N ARG A 101 -2.42 -10.45 -16.81
CA ARG A 101 -3.48 -9.83 -16.00
C ARG A 101 -3.01 -8.54 -15.36
N LEU A 102 -3.89 -7.55 -15.32
CA LEU A 102 -3.74 -6.34 -14.53
C LEU A 102 -4.47 -6.49 -13.18
N ILE A 103 -3.84 -6.07 -12.11
CA ILE A 103 -4.44 -6.00 -10.77
C ILE A 103 -4.15 -4.64 -10.15
N ASN A 104 -4.95 -4.25 -9.16
CA ASN A 104 -4.65 -3.06 -8.37
C ASN A 104 -3.37 -3.24 -7.54
N ASP A 105 -2.60 -2.17 -7.30
CA ASP A 105 -1.34 -2.18 -6.54
C ASP A 105 -1.54 -2.63 -5.07
N PHE A 106 -2.63 -2.21 -4.41
CA PHE A 106 -2.96 -2.68 -3.06
C PHE A 106 -3.53 -4.10 -3.05
N GLU A 107 -4.17 -4.56 -4.12
CA GLU A 107 -4.49 -5.99 -4.30
C GLU A 107 -3.19 -6.81 -4.31
N ALA A 108 -2.19 -6.39 -5.09
CA ALA A 108 -0.89 -7.04 -5.11
C ALA A 108 -0.22 -7.03 -3.73
N LEU A 109 -0.26 -5.90 -3.01
CA LEU A 109 0.27 -5.82 -1.66
C LEU A 109 -0.44 -6.77 -0.68
N ALA A 110 -1.76 -6.94 -0.80
CA ALA A 110 -2.51 -7.88 0.03
C ALA A 110 -2.09 -9.34 -0.22
N TRP A 111 -1.86 -9.71 -1.47
CA TRP A 111 -1.29 -11.01 -1.82
C TRP A 111 0.17 -11.16 -1.37
N GLY A 112 0.94 -10.08 -1.39
CA GLY A 112 2.37 -10.07 -1.04
C GLY A 112 2.63 -10.16 0.47
N ALA A 113 1.81 -9.48 1.28
CA ALA A 113 2.04 -9.32 2.71
C ALA A 113 2.34 -10.62 3.47
N PRO A 114 1.62 -11.74 3.25
CA PRO A 114 1.89 -13.01 3.97
C PRO A 114 3.22 -13.68 3.61
N VAL A 115 3.88 -13.28 2.52
CA VAL A 115 5.14 -13.87 2.06
C VAL A 115 6.33 -12.93 2.17
N VAL A 116 6.13 -11.73 2.70
CA VAL A 116 7.23 -10.83 3.07
C VAL A 116 8.05 -11.49 4.16
N PRO A 117 9.38 -11.57 4.03
CA PRO A 117 10.26 -12.08 5.08
C PRO A 117 10.08 -11.34 6.41
N ALA A 118 10.09 -12.07 7.53
CA ALA A 118 9.83 -11.50 8.86
C ALA A 118 10.80 -10.37 9.25
N ASP A 119 12.06 -10.46 8.80
CA ASP A 119 13.09 -9.42 9.01
C ASP A 119 12.81 -8.13 8.22
N GLN A 120 11.85 -8.17 7.30
CA GLN A 120 11.38 -7.03 6.52
C GLN A 120 9.95 -6.58 6.90
N LEU A 121 9.49 -7.02 8.06
CA LEU A 121 8.29 -6.56 8.74
C LEU A 121 8.69 -5.86 10.04
N ALA A 122 8.46 -4.56 10.12
CA ALA A 122 8.77 -3.81 11.33
C ALA A 122 7.54 -3.70 12.22
N SER A 123 7.55 -4.33 13.41
CA SER A 123 6.43 -4.30 14.34
C SER A 123 6.10 -2.88 14.82
N LEU A 124 4.81 -2.57 14.87
CA LEU A 124 4.21 -1.38 15.49
C LEU A 124 3.44 -1.74 16.77
N GLY A 125 3.40 -3.01 17.18
CA GLY A 125 2.74 -3.52 18.37
C GLY A 125 1.77 -4.65 18.10
N GLY A 126 1.29 -5.28 19.18
CA GLY A 126 0.51 -6.51 19.20
C GLY A 126 1.42 -7.74 19.33
N PRO A 127 0.85 -8.96 19.20
CA PRO A 127 1.61 -10.20 19.23
C PRO A 127 2.54 -10.32 18.00
N ASP A 128 3.49 -11.25 18.07
CA ASP A 128 4.44 -11.49 16.97
C ASP A 128 3.78 -12.17 15.76
N GLU A 129 2.69 -12.90 15.99
CA GLU A 129 1.92 -13.59 14.95
C GLU A 129 0.43 -13.26 15.07
N GLY A 130 -0.24 -13.19 13.92
CA GLY A 130 -1.69 -13.02 13.85
C GLY A 130 -2.41 -14.36 13.96
N GLU A 131 -3.74 -14.30 14.13
CA GLU A 131 -4.55 -15.49 14.16
C GLU A 131 -4.58 -16.18 12.79
N GLU A 132 -4.18 -17.46 12.78
CA GLU A 132 -4.15 -18.25 11.56
C GLU A 132 -5.54 -18.39 10.91
N HIS A 133 -5.56 -18.50 9.61
CA HIS A 133 -6.78 -18.70 8.79
C HIS A 133 -7.80 -17.55 8.89
N THR A 134 -7.40 -16.39 9.38
CA THR A 134 -8.24 -15.21 9.39
C THR A 134 -7.80 -14.18 8.35
N ALA A 135 -8.64 -13.18 8.09
CA ALA A 135 -8.30 -12.12 7.16
C ALA A 135 -7.10 -11.28 7.66
N ILE A 136 -6.37 -10.71 6.70
CA ILE A 136 -5.41 -9.63 6.94
C ILE A 136 -5.87 -8.36 6.23
N ALA A 137 -5.43 -7.20 6.71
CA ALA A 137 -5.63 -5.94 6.02
C ALA A 137 -4.29 -5.31 5.63
N VAL A 138 -4.27 -4.66 4.47
CA VAL A 138 -3.12 -3.88 3.99
C VAL A 138 -3.61 -2.48 3.66
N LEU A 139 -2.95 -1.49 4.21
CA LEU A 139 -3.27 -0.10 3.95
C LEU A 139 -1.99 0.72 3.91
N GLY A 140 -1.99 1.85 3.20
CA GLY A 140 -0.74 2.57 3.13
C GLY A 140 -0.83 3.98 2.57
N PRO A 141 -0.24 4.93 3.31
CA PRO A 141 -0.08 6.29 2.85
C PRO A 141 1.07 6.42 1.83
N GLY A 142 0.74 7.05 0.71
CA GLY A 142 1.66 7.41 -0.36
C GLY A 142 1.27 8.74 -0.99
N THR A 143 1.21 8.83 -2.31
CA THR A 143 0.58 9.94 -3.04
C THR A 143 -0.91 10.03 -2.73
N GLY A 144 -1.58 8.85 -2.63
CA GLY A 144 -2.91 8.66 -2.10
C GLY A 144 -2.91 7.77 -0.85
N PHE A 145 -4.06 7.17 -0.53
CA PHE A 145 -4.22 6.22 0.56
C PHE A 145 -4.94 4.96 0.08
N GLY A 146 -4.17 3.91 -0.18
CA GLY A 146 -4.71 2.63 -0.63
C GLY A 146 -5.12 1.72 0.53
N VAL A 147 -6.11 0.88 0.28
CA VAL A 147 -6.64 -0.11 1.23
C VAL A 147 -7.03 -1.38 0.48
N SER A 148 -6.62 -2.51 1.00
CA SER A 148 -7.05 -3.83 0.54
C SER A 148 -7.07 -4.80 1.72
N ALA A 149 -7.71 -5.96 1.54
CA ALA A 149 -7.64 -7.05 2.49
C ALA A 149 -7.44 -8.38 1.73
N LEU A 150 -6.93 -9.38 2.43
CA LEU A 150 -6.88 -10.76 1.95
C LEU A 150 -7.73 -11.61 2.89
N ALA A 151 -8.86 -12.05 2.40
CA ALA A 151 -9.74 -12.98 3.11
C ALA A 151 -9.29 -14.43 2.90
N ARG A 152 -9.67 -15.31 3.81
CA ARG A 152 -9.48 -16.75 3.70
C ARG A 152 -10.80 -17.45 3.93
N ASP A 153 -11.11 -18.43 3.09
CA ASP A 153 -12.25 -19.30 3.31
C ASP A 153 -11.92 -20.44 4.29
N ILE A 154 -12.92 -21.25 4.64
CA ILE A 154 -12.77 -22.41 5.54
C ILE A 154 -11.83 -23.49 5.02
N HIS A 155 -11.46 -23.45 3.75
CA HIS A 155 -10.53 -24.39 3.11
C HIS A 155 -9.12 -23.81 3.00
N GLY A 156 -8.92 -22.55 3.47
CA GLY A 156 -7.65 -21.85 3.36
C GLY A 156 -7.42 -21.19 1.99
N ASN A 157 -8.42 -21.16 1.10
CA ASN A 157 -8.31 -20.42 -0.15
C ASN A 157 -8.30 -18.93 0.13
N GLU A 158 -7.39 -18.22 -0.51
CA GLU A 158 -7.21 -16.79 -0.33
C GLU A 158 -7.92 -16.00 -1.45
N ILE A 159 -8.56 -14.90 -1.05
CA ILE A 159 -9.28 -14.00 -1.94
C ILE A 159 -8.91 -12.57 -1.55
N ALA A 160 -8.27 -11.84 -2.44
CA ALA A 160 -8.04 -10.42 -2.24
C ALA A 160 -9.35 -9.63 -2.39
N MET A 161 -9.50 -8.62 -1.57
CA MET A 161 -10.61 -7.67 -1.58
C MET A 161 -10.05 -6.26 -1.85
N PRO A 162 -9.77 -5.91 -3.11
CA PRO A 162 -9.35 -4.56 -3.46
C PRO A 162 -10.48 -3.58 -3.10
N SER A 163 -10.11 -2.41 -2.60
CA SER A 163 -11.10 -1.41 -2.18
C SER A 163 -10.59 0.02 -2.35
N GLU A 164 -11.53 0.95 -2.42
CA GLU A 164 -11.30 2.39 -2.36
C GLU A 164 -11.54 2.93 -0.94
N GLY A 165 -11.11 2.17 0.08
CA GLY A 165 -11.31 2.50 1.49
C GLY A 165 -10.70 3.83 1.93
N GLY A 166 -9.68 4.31 1.24
CA GLY A 166 -9.10 5.65 1.45
C GLY A 166 -10.10 6.78 1.18
N HIS A 167 -11.09 6.54 0.34
CA HIS A 167 -12.15 7.49 0.05
C HIS A 167 -13.35 7.42 1.01
N ALA A 168 -13.33 6.57 2.05
CA ALA A 168 -14.31 6.62 3.12
C ALA A 168 -14.23 7.95 3.88
N CYS A 169 -15.34 8.36 4.50
CA CYS A 169 -15.37 9.62 5.26
C CYS A 169 -14.45 9.56 6.48
N PHE A 170 -13.73 10.65 6.71
CA PHE A 170 -12.95 10.81 7.94
C PHE A 170 -13.87 10.94 9.15
N ALA A 171 -13.59 10.15 10.19
CA ALA A 171 -14.26 10.21 11.49
C ALA A 171 -13.29 10.71 12.55
N PRO A 172 -13.44 11.93 13.09
CA PRO A 172 -12.56 12.47 14.09
C PRO A 172 -12.69 11.72 15.43
N GLY A 173 -11.57 11.57 16.13
CA GLY A 173 -11.50 10.86 17.41
C GLY A 173 -11.29 11.76 18.64
N ASP A 174 -11.10 13.07 18.45
CA ASP A 174 -10.97 14.07 19.50
C ASP A 174 -11.30 15.48 19.00
N ALA A 175 -11.40 16.46 19.91
CA ALA A 175 -11.80 17.84 19.61
C ALA A 175 -10.86 18.56 18.62
N VAL A 176 -9.56 18.23 18.59
CA VAL A 176 -8.63 18.81 17.62
C VAL A 176 -8.93 18.26 16.22
N GLU A 177 -9.23 16.97 16.12
CA GLU A 177 -9.61 16.34 14.85
C GLU A 177 -10.99 16.84 14.37
N ASP A 178 -11.93 17.15 15.26
CA ASP A 178 -13.20 17.80 14.93
C ASP A 178 -12.94 19.18 14.29
N GLU A 179 -12.01 19.94 14.86
CA GLU A 179 -11.67 21.27 14.34
C GLU A 179 -10.93 21.17 13.00
N ILE A 180 -9.99 20.23 12.85
CA ILE A 180 -9.36 19.92 11.55
C ILE A 180 -10.43 19.62 10.50
N LEU A 181 -11.40 18.75 10.82
CA LEU A 181 -12.49 18.39 9.92
C LEU A 181 -13.32 19.64 9.55
N ARG A 182 -13.64 20.51 10.53
CA ARG A 182 -14.37 21.75 10.30
C ARG A 182 -13.63 22.69 9.35
N ILE A 183 -12.31 22.83 9.51
CA ILE A 183 -11.46 23.63 8.65
C ILE A 183 -11.43 23.08 7.23
N LEU A 184 -11.22 21.76 7.08
CA LEU A 184 -11.14 21.13 5.76
C LEU A 184 -12.48 21.14 5.00
N ARG A 185 -13.63 21.11 5.69
CA ARG A 185 -14.95 21.26 5.06
C ARG A 185 -15.17 22.61 4.39
N ARG A 186 -14.39 23.64 4.71
CA ARG A 186 -14.43 24.91 3.98
C ARG A 186 -13.84 24.80 2.57
N ARG A 187 -12.97 23.81 2.37
CA ARG A 187 -12.24 23.61 1.11
C ARG A 187 -12.77 22.41 0.31
N TYR A 188 -13.26 21.39 1.01
CA TYR A 188 -13.75 20.14 0.42
C TYR A 188 -15.20 19.92 0.81
N ASP A 189 -16.06 19.60 -0.15
CA ASP A 189 -17.46 19.24 0.11
C ASP A 189 -17.53 18.04 1.07
N ARG A 190 -16.68 17.04 0.85
CA ARG A 190 -16.53 15.86 1.69
C ARG A 190 -15.05 15.62 2.01
N VAL A 191 -14.77 15.39 3.28
CA VAL A 191 -13.41 15.06 3.75
C VAL A 191 -13.28 13.54 3.88
N SER A 192 -12.51 12.94 2.96
CA SER A 192 -12.14 11.52 3.03
C SER A 192 -10.92 11.31 3.93
N ILE A 193 -10.69 10.06 4.31
CA ILE A 193 -9.49 9.63 5.02
C ILE A 193 -8.23 10.07 4.26
N GLU A 194 -8.20 9.87 2.95
CA GLU A 194 -7.07 10.25 2.10
C GLU A 194 -6.76 11.75 2.15
N ARG A 195 -7.76 12.63 2.37
CA ARG A 195 -7.52 14.08 2.54
C ARG A 195 -6.61 14.42 3.73
N LEU A 196 -6.37 13.45 4.60
CA LEU A 196 -5.52 13.56 5.80
C LEU A 196 -4.34 12.59 5.76
N ILE A 197 -4.54 11.37 5.26
CA ILE A 197 -3.57 10.26 5.37
C ILE A 197 -2.91 9.97 4.01
N CYS A 198 -2.19 10.96 3.49
CA CYS A 198 -1.34 10.85 2.30
C CYS A 198 -0.36 12.03 2.27
N GLY A 199 0.50 12.13 1.26
CA GLY A 199 1.43 13.27 1.13
C GLY A 199 0.70 14.63 1.13
N PRO A 200 -0.23 14.88 0.20
CA PRO A 200 -1.05 16.11 0.25
C PRO A 200 -1.85 16.28 1.54
N GLY A 201 -2.24 15.18 2.18
CA GLY A 201 -2.95 15.17 3.46
C GLY A 201 -2.11 15.71 4.63
N LEU A 202 -0.80 15.46 4.64
CA LEU A 202 0.13 16.06 5.61
C LEU A 202 0.10 17.59 5.51
N LEU A 203 0.09 18.16 4.30
CA LEU A 203 -0.02 19.61 4.10
C LEU A 203 -1.39 20.15 4.57
N ASN A 204 -2.48 19.43 4.26
CA ASN A 204 -3.80 19.82 4.71
C ASN A 204 -3.87 19.87 6.23
N MET A 205 -3.33 18.86 6.89
CA MET A 205 -3.29 18.76 8.35
C MET A 205 -2.39 19.83 8.97
N HIS A 206 -1.20 20.04 8.43
CA HIS A 206 -0.25 21.04 8.90
C HIS A 206 -0.85 22.45 8.86
N ARG A 207 -1.50 22.81 7.73
CA ARG A 207 -2.18 24.08 7.57
C ARG A 207 -3.37 24.24 8.52
N ALA A 208 -4.14 23.17 8.73
CA ALA A 208 -5.26 23.19 9.68
C ALA A 208 -4.78 23.36 11.12
N LEU A 209 -3.72 22.68 11.54
CA LEU A 209 -3.13 22.85 12.87
C LEU A 209 -2.52 24.24 13.05
N ALA A 210 -1.85 24.80 12.03
CA ALA A 210 -1.35 26.16 12.08
C ALA A 210 -2.47 27.19 12.27
N GLU A 211 -3.62 27.01 11.59
CA GLU A 211 -4.79 27.88 11.76
C GLU A 211 -5.39 27.75 13.17
N ILE A 212 -5.51 26.53 13.73
CA ILE A 212 -5.99 26.29 15.11
C ILE A 212 -5.10 27.03 16.12
N ASP A 213 -3.78 27.02 15.89
CA ASP A 213 -2.81 27.67 16.79
C ASP A 213 -2.64 29.17 16.50
N GLY A 214 -3.34 29.73 15.53
CA GLY A 214 -3.21 31.13 15.13
C GLY A 214 -1.83 31.46 14.52
N ARG A 215 -1.17 30.48 13.89
CA ARG A 215 0.16 30.60 13.26
C ARG A 215 0.04 30.62 11.75
N GLU A 216 0.99 31.27 11.09
CA GLU A 216 1.20 31.16 9.65
C GLU A 216 2.12 29.97 9.33
N THR A 217 1.95 29.39 8.16
CA THR A 217 2.86 28.38 7.61
C THR A 217 3.05 28.60 6.11
N HIS A 218 4.27 28.43 5.64
CA HIS A 218 4.66 28.55 4.22
C HIS A 218 5.13 27.20 3.66
N ILE A 219 4.98 26.11 4.42
CA ILE A 219 5.35 24.77 3.97
C ILE A 219 4.37 24.32 2.87
N ASP A 220 4.90 23.96 1.72
CA ASP A 220 4.17 23.50 0.55
C ASP A 220 4.63 22.11 0.03
N ASP A 221 5.72 21.57 0.61
CA ASP A 221 6.21 20.21 0.34
C ASP A 221 5.94 19.30 1.56
N PRO A 222 5.18 18.18 1.40
CA PRO A 222 4.95 17.22 2.48
C PRO A 222 6.25 16.56 2.97
N ALA A 223 7.29 16.46 2.12
CA ALA A 223 8.58 15.89 2.52
C ALA A 223 9.29 16.78 3.56
N GLN A 224 9.13 18.10 3.48
CA GLN A 224 9.67 19.03 4.46
C GLN A 224 9.06 18.77 5.85
N ILE A 225 7.73 18.55 5.93
CA ILE A 225 7.06 18.24 7.22
C ILE A 225 7.67 16.99 7.85
N THR A 226 7.86 15.92 7.08
CA THR A 226 8.41 14.68 7.61
C THR A 226 9.86 14.83 8.02
N THR A 227 10.68 15.59 7.27
CA THR A 227 12.09 15.84 7.58
C THR A 227 12.23 16.64 8.86
N GLU A 228 11.56 17.79 8.98
CA GLU A 228 11.61 18.62 10.17
C GLU A 228 11.05 17.90 11.42
N ALA A 229 9.98 17.10 11.25
CA ALA A 229 9.42 16.31 12.35
C ALA A 229 10.38 15.23 12.85
N MET A 230 11.19 14.63 11.96
CA MET A 230 12.19 13.64 12.33
C MET A 230 13.41 14.28 13.05
N GLU A 231 13.75 15.52 12.70
CA GLU A 231 14.83 16.30 13.34
C GLU A 231 14.41 16.84 14.70
N ASP A 232 13.19 17.41 14.78
CA ASP A 232 12.60 17.94 16.04
C ASP A 232 11.14 17.47 16.20
N PRO A 233 10.92 16.36 16.93
CA PRO A 233 9.56 15.86 17.23
C PRO A 233 8.68 16.84 18.01
N ASN A 234 9.24 17.88 18.65
CA ASN A 234 8.48 18.88 19.40
C ASN A 234 8.11 20.11 18.55
N SER A 235 8.56 20.16 17.31
CA SER A 235 8.21 21.22 16.36
C SER A 235 6.74 21.17 15.93
N ALA A 236 6.29 22.19 15.22
CA ALA A 236 4.96 22.19 14.59
C ALA A 236 4.81 21.05 13.56
N CYS A 237 5.89 20.72 12.85
CA CYS A 237 5.95 19.57 11.94
C CYS A 237 5.86 18.25 12.73
N GLY A 238 6.54 18.14 13.88
CA GLY A 238 6.44 17.03 14.80
C GLY A 238 5.00 16.81 15.30
N ALA A 239 4.32 17.88 15.72
CA ALA A 239 2.90 17.81 16.11
C ALA A 239 2.00 17.34 14.95
N THR A 240 2.28 17.80 13.72
CA THR A 240 1.55 17.37 12.52
C THR A 240 1.78 15.89 12.25
N LEU A 241 3.01 15.41 12.28
CA LEU A 241 3.34 14.02 12.03
C LEU A 241 2.79 13.09 13.13
N ALA A 242 2.80 13.53 14.40
CA ALA A 242 2.18 12.79 15.50
C ALA A 242 0.67 12.63 15.30
N ARG A 243 -0.01 13.69 14.84
CA ARG A 243 -1.45 13.64 14.51
C ARG A 243 -1.72 12.71 13.33
N PHE A 244 -0.90 12.79 12.28
CA PHE A 244 -0.97 11.88 11.13
C PHE A 244 -0.86 10.42 11.59
N CYS A 245 0.12 10.07 12.39
CA CYS A 245 0.31 8.71 12.90
C CYS A 245 -0.86 8.28 13.80
N ALA A 246 -1.41 9.18 14.62
CA ALA A 246 -2.58 8.91 15.46
C ALA A 246 -3.82 8.58 14.62
N ILE A 247 -4.10 9.36 13.59
CA ILE A 247 -5.24 9.13 12.68
C ILE A 247 -4.99 7.86 11.85
N LEU A 248 -3.77 7.61 11.37
CA LEU A 248 -3.42 6.36 10.67
C LEU A 248 -3.70 5.14 11.55
N GLY A 249 -3.37 5.20 12.86
CA GLY A 249 -3.68 4.14 13.80
C GLY A 249 -5.19 3.95 13.99
N ALA A 250 -5.95 5.04 14.12
CA ALA A 250 -7.41 4.96 14.26
C ALA A 250 -8.04 4.32 13.02
N VAL A 251 -7.65 4.75 11.81
CA VAL A 251 -8.13 4.22 10.53
C VAL A 251 -7.74 2.74 10.35
N ALA A 252 -6.49 2.38 10.67
CA ALA A 252 -6.04 1.00 10.62
C ALA A 252 -6.90 0.09 11.53
N GLY A 253 -7.26 0.58 12.72
CA GLY A 253 -8.16 -0.13 13.62
C GLY A 253 -9.60 -0.24 13.10
N ASP A 254 -10.13 0.79 12.42
CA ASP A 254 -11.47 0.74 11.80
C ASP A 254 -11.51 -0.27 10.65
N ILE A 255 -10.45 -0.31 9.83
CA ILE A 255 -10.31 -1.28 8.74
C ILE A 255 -10.20 -2.70 9.32
N ALA A 256 -9.39 -2.91 10.38
CA ALA A 256 -9.28 -4.20 11.04
C ALA A 256 -10.63 -4.72 11.57
N LEU A 257 -11.43 -3.85 12.22
CA LEU A 257 -12.77 -4.19 12.67
C LEU A 257 -13.73 -4.51 11.51
N THR A 258 -13.66 -3.73 10.44
CA THR A 258 -14.56 -3.86 9.28
C THR A 258 -14.31 -5.13 8.48
N THR A 259 -13.01 -5.51 8.35
CA THR A 259 -12.60 -6.68 7.55
C THR A 259 -12.40 -7.94 8.39
N GLY A 260 -12.46 -7.84 9.74
CA GLY A 260 -12.15 -8.96 10.62
C GLY A 260 -10.67 -9.39 10.54
N ALA A 261 -9.75 -8.45 10.31
CA ALA A 261 -8.35 -8.72 10.02
C ALA A 261 -7.55 -9.15 11.26
N ARG A 262 -7.91 -10.28 11.87
CA ARG A 262 -7.22 -10.86 13.04
C ARG A 262 -5.87 -11.47 12.69
N GLY A 263 -5.65 -11.81 11.42
CA GLY A 263 -4.36 -12.26 10.91
C GLY A 263 -3.31 -11.15 10.85
N GLY A 264 -3.71 -9.89 11.08
CA GLY A 264 -2.81 -8.75 11.19
C GLY A 264 -3.10 -7.60 10.24
N VAL A 265 -2.53 -6.46 10.56
CA VAL A 265 -2.63 -5.24 9.76
C VAL A 265 -1.24 -4.81 9.30
N TYR A 266 -1.09 -4.68 8.00
CA TYR A 266 0.17 -4.33 7.34
C TYR A 266 0.09 -2.91 6.78
N ILE A 267 0.99 -2.06 7.25
CA ILE A 267 1.13 -0.68 6.76
C ILE A 267 2.16 -0.68 5.64
N ALA A 268 1.71 -0.39 4.44
CA ALA A 268 2.52 -0.27 3.23
C ALA A 268 2.66 1.21 2.79
N GLY A 269 2.94 1.43 1.52
CA GLY A 269 3.08 2.75 0.93
C GLY A 269 4.42 3.41 1.21
N GLY A 270 4.67 4.53 0.54
CA GLY A 270 5.99 5.17 0.55
C GLY A 270 6.29 6.01 1.79
N ILE A 271 5.30 6.40 2.60
CA ILE A 271 5.50 7.29 3.75
C ILE A 271 5.91 6.50 4.99
N ALA A 272 5.20 5.43 5.35
CA ALA A 272 5.40 4.71 6.60
C ALA A 272 6.82 4.18 6.83
N PRO A 273 7.51 3.57 5.85
CA PRO A 273 8.89 3.15 6.04
C PRO A 273 9.88 4.31 6.28
N ARG A 274 9.61 5.48 5.66
CA ARG A 274 10.49 6.67 5.80
C ARG A 274 10.41 7.29 7.19
N ILE A 275 9.25 7.22 7.83
CA ILE A 275 9.01 7.78 9.17
C ILE A 275 9.01 6.71 10.26
N LEU A 276 9.51 5.51 9.99
CA LEU A 276 9.39 4.35 10.87
C LEU A 276 9.84 4.60 12.32
N PRO A 277 10.98 5.26 12.61
CA PRO A 277 11.36 5.55 13.99
C PRO A 277 10.33 6.44 14.71
N PHE A 278 9.81 7.46 14.03
CA PHE A 278 8.76 8.33 14.56
C PHE A 278 7.45 7.58 14.75
N LEU A 279 7.04 6.79 13.75
CA LEU A 279 5.80 6.01 13.77
C LEU A 279 5.78 5.02 14.95
N LYS A 280 6.90 4.35 15.25
CA LYS A 280 7.05 3.45 16.41
C LYS A 280 6.88 4.18 17.75
N ALA A 281 7.35 5.42 17.85
CA ALA A 281 7.25 6.22 19.08
C ALA A 281 5.93 7.01 19.18
N SER A 282 5.13 7.00 18.12
CA SER A 282 3.90 7.81 17.99
C SER A 282 2.68 7.18 18.69
N PRO A 283 1.56 7.90 18.79
CA PRO A 283 0.30 7.37 19.29
C PRO A 283 -0.39 6.33 18.35
N PHE A 284 0.24 5.86 17.27
CA PHE A 284 -0.36 4.93 16.31
C PHE A 284 -1.01 3.74 16.99
N ARG A 285 -0.25 2.97 17.78
CA ARG A 285 -0.76 1.74 18.43
C ARG A 285 -1.86 2.03 19.45
N GLN A 286 -1.69 3.08 20.24
CA GLN A 286 -2.70 3.51 21.18
C GLN A 286 -4.04 3.83 20.51
N ARG A 287 -3.99 4.52 19.37
CA ARG A 287 -5.19 4.89 18.60
C ARG A 287 -5.79 3.70 17.85
N PHE A 288 -4.97 2.76 17.40
CA PHE A 288 -5.41 1.49 16.82
C PHE A 288 -6.27 0.70 17.84
N GLU A 289 -5.83 0.60 19.08
CA GLU A 289 -6.52 -0.13 20.14
C GLU A 289 -7.70 0.63 20.77
N ARG A 290 -7.78 1.95 20.57
CA ARG A 290 -8.84 2.78 21.15
C ARG A 290 -10.20 2.55 20.47
N LYS A 291 -10.77 1.36 20.63
CA LYS A 291 -12.05 0.92 20.04
C LYS A 291 -13.08 0.55 21.14
N GLY A 292 -13.04 1.27 22.27
CA GLY A 292 -13.99 1.09 23.38
C GLY A 292 -13.97 -0.34 23.90
N ARG A 293 -15.11 -1.02 23.90
CA ARG A 293 -15.22 -2.42 24.40
C ARG A 293 -14.41 -3.44 23.59
N PHE A 294 -13.94 -3.10 22.40
CA PHE A 294 -13.12 -3.94 21.56
C PHE A 294 -11.62 -3.74 21.78
N LYS A 295 -11.19 -2.99 22.82
CA LYS A 295 -9.78 -2.73 23.06
C LYS A 295 -8.94 -4.00 23.15
N ASP A 296 -9.37 -4.99 23.91
CA ASP A 296 -8.63 -6.24 24.10
C ASP A 296 -8.61 -7.06 22.81
N TYR A 297 -9.71 -7.11 22.07
CA TYR A 297 -9.75 -7.69 20.71
C TYR A 297 -8.74 -7.04 19.78
N MET A 298 -8.58 -5.72 19.82
CA MET A 298 -7.61 -4.99 19.00
C MET A 298 -6.18 -5.20 19.48
N ALA A 299 -5.96 -5.39 20.79
CA ALA A 299 -4.64 -5.65 21.35
C ALA A 299 -4.04 -6.97 20.82
N ASP A 300 -4.88 -7.95 20.53
CA ASP A 300 -4.51 -9.27 19.99
C ASP A 300 -4.22 -9.25 18.46
N ILE A 301 -4.42 -8.12 17.78
CA ILE A 301 -4.13 -7.99 16.35
C ILE A 301 -2.74 -7.38 16.17
N PRO A 302 -1.80 -8.10 15.54
CA PRO A 302 -0.47 -7.53 15.25
C PRO A 302 -0.55 -6.46 14.16
N THR A 303 0.36 -5.50 14.26
CA THR A 303 0.51 -4.43 13.29
C THR A 303 1.96 -4.29 12.84
N TRP A 304 2.20 -4.25 11.53
CA TRP A 304 3.54 -4.14 10.97
C TRP A 304 3.63 -3.07 9.88
N VAL A 305 4.85 -2.54 9.70
CA VAL A 305 5.22 -1.81 8.49
C VAL A 305 5.95 -2.75 7.56
N ILE A 306 5.52 -2.84 6.31
CA ILE A 306 6.25 -3.52 5.25
C ILE A 306 7.43 -2.66 4.84
N THR A 307 8.66 -3.14 5.07
CA THR A 307 9.90 -2.48 4.63
C THR A 307 10.49 -3.09 3.36
N HIS A 308 9.93 -4.21 2.93
CA HIS A 308 10.33 -4.90 1.69
C HIS A 308 9.96 -4.06 0.46
N LYS A 309 10.98 -3.72 -0.35
CA LYS A 309 10.84 -2.81 -1.51
C LYS A 309 10.00 -3.41 -2.66
N HIS A 310 9.87 -4.72 -2.70
CA HIS A 310 9.25 -5.46 -3.79
C HIS A 310 8.02 -6.28 -3.34
N ALA A 311 7.36 -5.86 -2.25
CA ALA A 311 6.21 -6.59 -1.71
C ALA A 311 5.05 -6.72 -2.73
N ALA A 312 4.79 -5.68 -3.54
CA ALA A 312 3.80 -5.75 -4.61
C ALA A 312 4.19 -6.75 -5.70
N LEU A 313 5.49 -6.82 -6.07
CA LEU A 313 5.98 -7.82 -7.03
C LEU A 313 5.84 -9.26 -6.50
N LEU A 314 6.10 -9.49 -5.20
CA LEU A 314 5.86 -10.79 -4.57
C LEU A 314 4.38 -11.18 -4.64
N GLY A 315 3.49 -10.22 -4.42
CA GLY A 315 2.05 -10.44 -4.52
C GLY A 315 1.61 -10.71 -5.95
N ALA A 316 2.08 -9.94 -6.91
CA ALA A 316 1.83 -10.19 -8.33
C ALA A 316 2.29 -11.59 -8.75
N ALA A 317 3.45 -12.05 -8.24
CA ALA A 317 3.95 -13.40 -8.46
C ALA A 317 2.99 -14.44 -7.86
N ARG A 318 2.51 -14.26 -6.62
CA ARG A 318 1.54 -15.18 -6.02
C ARG A 318 0.26 -15.28 -6.85
N VAL A 319 -0.27 -14.16 -7.34
CA VAL A 319 -1.46 -14.14 -8.21
C VAL A 319 -1.19 -14.89 -9.51
N ALA A 320 -0.03 -14.66 -10.13
CA ALA A 320 0.34 -15.31 -11.39
C ALA A 320 0.36 -16.85 -11.26
N PHE A 321 0.88 -17.38 -10.15
CA PHE A 321 0.97 -18.81 -9.93
C PHE A 321 -0.31 -19.44 -9.34
N ALA A 322 -1.14 -18.67 -8.61
CA ALA A 322 -2.40 -19.17 -8.07
C ALA A 322 -3.44 -19.51 -9.17
N GLN A 323 -3.36 -18.86 -10.32
CA GLN A 323 -4.29 -19.06 -11.44
C GLN A 323 -4.01 -20.34 -12.25
N ASP A 324 -2.82 -20.88 -12.15
CA ASP A 324 -2.44 -22.14 -12.85
C ASP A 324 -2.95 -23.41 -12.18
N GLY A 325 -3.48 -23.30 -10.97
CA GLY A 325 -4.03 -24.43 -10.20
C GLY A 325 -5.55 -24.61 -10.26
N ARG A 326 -6.26 -23.82 -11.08
CA ARG A 326 -7.73 -23.90 -11.25
C ARG A 326 -8.11 -24.42 -12.61
#